data_127245a2d1b3578e0090101ddf8e541c
#
_entry.id   127245a2d1b3578e0090101ddf8e541c
#
_cell.length_a   1.000
_cell.length_b   1.000
_cell.length_c   1.000
_cell.angle_alpha   90.00
_cell.angle_beta   90.00
_cell.angle_gamma   90.00
#
_symmetry.space_group_name_H-M   'P 1'
#
loop_
_entity.id
_entity.type
_entity.pdbx_description
1 polymer ?
#
loop_
_entity_poly.entity_id
_entity_poly.type
_entity_poly.pdbx_seq_one_letter_code
_entity_poly.pdbx_strand_id
1 'polypeptide(L)'
;MTDTSRRTCLTIILAAGEGKRMASDLPKVVHPVAGLPMVCHVLDTARLAGADDIAVVVGNKAELVSEAVRAHDDQVSVHLQNQRNGTAHAVLAAREALQPSQDDAIVLYGDVPLVKTETILAARAALADGADIVVLGFKTETPTGYGRLIVEDGQLIAIREEKDASASERAIKLCNSGIMAFRTEHMLDVLDAVSNDNSQGEYYLTDAVEIGRSRGLSVVAVEVPEEETLGVNDRVQLAQVEQIWQQRRREELMRAGVAMSAPQTVHLHHDTQIEHDVVLEPNLVFAEGVRVEQGATIRAFSHLEGAIVRRDAIVGPYARLRPGADIGAGSKVGNFVEIKNANIGDGAKVNHLSYVGDADVGQKANIGAGSITCNYDGFNKHRTIIGEGAFIGTNTSLVAPVEIGKNANTAAGSVISKNVPDDDLAIERNKQANLTGKAKMLRKRYQDAKAASKK
;
A
#
# COMPACT_ATOMS: atom_id res chain seq x y z
N MET A 1 -17.51 35.41 -21.59
CA MET A 1 -17.07 34.36 -20.66
C MET A 1 -17.45 33.06 -21.33
N THR A 2 -16.51 32.46 -22.05
CA THR A 2 -16.71 31.16 -22.68
C THR A 2 -16.71 30.13 -21.58
N ASP A 3 -17.83 29.48 -21.41
CA ASP A 3 -18.00 28.29 -20.59
C ASP A 3 -17.09 27.21 -21.19
N THR A 4 -15.90 27.05 -20.63
CA THR A 4 -15.05 25.88 -20.92
C THR A 4 -15.67 24.71 -20.21
N SER A 5 -16.72 24.11 -20.83
CA SER A 5 -17.25 22.81 -20.38
C SER A 5 -16.07 21.86 -20.25
N ARG A 6 -15.82 21.39 -19.05
CA ARG A 6 -14.79 20.38 -18.76
C ARG A 6 -15.02 19.20 -19.70
N ARG A 7 -14.00 18.86 -20.51
CA ARG A 7 -14.06 17.67 -21.38
C ARG A 7 -14.33 16.42 -20.53
N THR A 8 -15.30 15.65 -20.91
CA THR A 8 -15.66 14.39 -20.29
C THR A 8 -14.69 13.28 -20.71
N CYS A 9 -14.45 12.31 -19.86
CA CYS A 9 -13.44 11.28 -20.08
C CYS A 9 -13.90 9.89 -19.62
N LEU A 10 -13.86 8.91 -20.53
CA LEU A 10 -13.88 7.50 -20.19
C LEU A 10 -12.44 6.97 -20.05
N THR A 11 -12.14 6.29 -18.96
CA THR A 11 -10.90 5.52 -18.86
C THR A 11 -11.17 4.03 -18.97
N ILE A 12 -10.51 3.35 -19.89
CA ILE A 12 -10.58 1.89 -20.08
C ILE A 12 -9.30 1.25 -19.52
N ILE A 13 -9.42 0.42 -18.48
CA ILE A 13 -8.28 -0.24 -17.85
C ILE A 13 -8.22 -1.69 -18.27
N LEU A 14 -7.17 -2.08 -18.99
CA LEU A 14 -6.95 -3.45 -19.43
C LEU A 14 -6.38 -4.32 -18.32
N ALA A 15 -7.15 -5.27 -17.84
CA ALA A 15 -6.82 -6.18 -16.73
C ALA A 15 -7.06 -7.67 -17.09
N ALA A 16 -7.13 -8.02 -18.38
CA ALA A 16 -7.49 -9.36 -18.87
C ALA A 16 -6.29 -10.33 -19.00
N GLY A 17 -5.06 -9.89 -18.73
CA GLY A 17 -3.83 -10.66 -18.93
C GLY A 17 -3.71 -11.88 -18.01
N GLU A 18 -3.17 -13.01 -18.54
CA GLU A 18 -3.00 -14.27 -17.76
C GLU A 18 -1.98 -14.20 -16.63
N GLY A 19 -0.90 -13.46 -16.82
CA GLY A 19 0.16 -13.36 -15.82
C GLY A 19 0.92 -14.66 -15.52
N LYS A 20 1.07 -15.57 -16.47
CA LYS A 20 1.74 -16.89 -16.28
C LYS A 20 3.12 -16.79 -15.60
N ARG A 21 3.90 -15.74 -15.92
CA ARG A 21 5.24 -15.50 -15.36
C ARG A 21 5.25 -15.13 -13.88
N MET A 22 4.09 -14.77 -13.31
CA MET A 22 3.95 -14.47 -11.88
C MET A 22 4.08 -15.72 -10.99
N ALA A 23 3.92 -16.91 -11.57
CA ALA A 23 3.91 -18.20 -10.86
C ALA A 23 3.00 -18.16 -9.62
N SER A 24 1.74 -17.73 -9.80
CA SER A 24 0.78 -17.48 -8.74
C SER A 24 -0.64 -17.86 -9.12
N ASP A 25 -1.43 -18.26 -8.14
CA ASP A 25 -2.87 -18.43 -8.30
C ASP A 25 -3.63 -17.09 -8.32
N LEU A 26 -3.01 -16.03 -7.83
CA LEU A 26 -3.57 -14.68 -7.87
C LEU A 26 -3.41 -14.07 -9.28
N PRO A 27 -4.46 -13.42 -9.85
CA PRO A 27 -4.32 -12.68 -11.09
C PRO A 27 -3.21 -11.61 -11.02
N LYS A 28 -2.47 -11.43 -12.10
CA LYS A 28 -1.33 -10.51 -12.15
C LYS A 28 -1.64 -9.13 -11.57
N VAL A 29 -2.72 -8.53 -12.00
CA VAL A 29 -3.11 -7.14 -11.66
C VAL A 29 -3.61 -6.97 -10.22
N VAL A 30 -3.89 -8.07 -9.51
CA VAL A 30 -4.32 -8.06 -8.10
C VAL A 30 -3.14 -8.20 -7.14
N HIS A 31 -1.93 -8.47 -7.64
CA HIS A 31 -0.74 -8.44 -6.77
C HIS A 31 -0.53 -7.04 -6.20
N PRO A 32 -0.26 -6.92 -4.89
CA PRO A 32 -0.14 -5.63 -4.26
C PRO A 32 1.20 -4.93 -4.54
N VAL A 33 1.14 -3.61 -4.62
CA VAL A 33 2.25 -2.66 -4.47
C VAL A 33 1.89 -1.79 -3.29
N ALA A 34 2.76 -1.66 -2.31
CA ALA A 34 2.49 -0.97 -1.04
C ALA A 34 1.15 -1.38 -0.38
N GLY A 35 0.80 -2.68 -0.48
CA GLY A 35 -0.42 -3.23 0.09
C GLY A 35 -1.69 -3.06 -0.75
N LEU A 36 -1.71 -2.23 -1.80
CA LEU A 36 -2.86 -2.02 -2.69
C LEU A 36 -2.68 -2.80 -4.00
N PRO A 37 -3.70 -3.52 -4.53
CA PRO A 37 -3.64 -4.17 -5.83
C PRO A 37 -3.20 -3.21 -6.95
N MET A 38 -2.34 -3.66 -7.86
CA MET A 38 -1.82 -2.81 -8.95
C MET A 38 -2.93 -2.13 -9.75
N VAL A 39 -4.00 -2.84 -10.09
CA VAL A 39 -5.13 -2.29 -10.82
C VAL A 39 -5.82 -1.16 -10.05
N CYS A 40 -5.83 -1.20 -8.73
CA CYS A 40 -6.42 -0.15 -7.90
C CYS A 40 -5.56 1.13 -7.89
N HIS A 41 -4.23 1.02 -7.94
CA HIS A 41 -3.36 2.20 -8.15
C HIS A 41 -3.69 2.91 -9.48
N VAL A 42 -3.90 2.14 -10.55
CA VAL A 42 -4.26 2.70 -11.86
C VAL A 42 -5.66 3.35 -11.81
N LEU A 43 -6.59 2.72 -11.07
CA LEU A 43 -7.93 3.25 -10.81
C LEU A 43 -7.88 4.61 -10.11
N ASP A 44 -7.13 4.71 -9.00
CA ASP A 44 -6.96 5.95 -8.25
C ASP A 44 -6.38 7.06 -9.14
N THR A 45 -5.35 6.73 -9.92
CA THR A 45 -4.73 7.67 -10.84
C THR A 45 -5.72 8.16 -11.92
N ALA A 46 -6.54 7.26 -12.47
CA ALA A 46 -7.58 7.62 -13.44
C ALA A 46 -8.63 8.56 -12.83
N ARG A 47 -9.11 8.29 -11.62
CA ARG A 47 -10.04 9.16 -10.88
C ARG A 47 -9.43 10.54 -10.62
N LEU A 48 -8.20 10.59 -10.13
CA LEU A 48 -7.47 11.85 -9.88
C LEU A 48 -7.23 12.66 -11.16
N ALA A 49 -7.06 11.98 -12.31
CA ALA A 49 -6.97 12.62 -13.62
C ALA A 49 -8.32 13.08 -14.17
N GLY A 50 -9.40 12.88 -13.42
CA GLY A 50 -10.74 13.36 -13.74
C GLY A 50 -11.49 12.47 -14.73
N ALA A 51 -11.33 11.15 -14.66
CA ALA A 51 -12.19 10.21 -15.36
C ALA A 51 -13.63 10.31 -14.82
N ASP A 52 -14.57 10.58 -15.71
CA ASP A 52 -16.00 10.60 -15.37
C ASP A 52 -16.51 9.16 -15.23
N ASP A 53 -16.14 8.32 -16.18
CA ASP A 53 -16.46 6.89 -16.19
C ASP A 53 -15.18 6.04 -16.25
N ILE A 54 -15.19 4.87 -15.60
CA ILE A 54 -14.11 3.90 -15.69
C ILE A 54 -14.68 2.53 -16.06
N ALA A 55 -14.11 1.93 -17.11
CA ALA A 55 -14.42 0.58 -17.57
C ALA A 55 -13.19 -0.32 -17.37
N VAL A 56 -13.32 -1.38 -16.57
CA VAL A 56 -12.24 -2.35 -16.34
C VAL A 56 -12.49 -3.60 -17.16
N VAL A 57 -11.58 -3.91 -18.07
CA VAL A 57 -11.68 -5.10 -18.92
C VAL A 57 -10.96 -6.26 -18.24
N VAL A 58 -11.72 -7.27 -17.88
CA VAL A 58 -11.24 -8.47 -17.17
C VAL A 58 -11.26 -9.71 -18.07
N GLY A 59 -10.50 -10.72 -17.71
CA GLY A 59 -10.39 -11.95 -18.50
C GLY A 59 -10.25 -13.18 -17.61
N ASN A 60 -9.03 -13.72 -17.51
CA ASN A 60 -8.77 -14.89 -16.66
C ASN A 60 -9.01 -14.58 -15.19
N LYS A 61 -9.75 -15.47 -14.48
CA LYS A 61 -10.12 -15.27 -13.08
C LYS A 61 -10.82 -13.92 -12.86
N ALA A 62 -11.71 -13.56 -13.79
CA ALA A 62 -12.46 -12.30 -13.82
C ALA A 62 -13.12 -11.95 -12.49
N GLU A 63 -13.61 -12.96 -11.76
CA GLU A 63 -14.27 -12.77 -10.45
C GLU A 63 -13.33 -12.12 -9.43
N LEU A 64 -12.09 -12.62 -9.30
CA LEU A 64 -11.12 -12.09 -8.34
C LEU A 64 -10.70 -10.63 -8.65
N VAL A 65 -10.54 -10.33 -9.95
CA VAL A 65 -10.21 -8.95 -10.37
C VAL A 65 -11.41 -8.04 -10.15
N SER A 66 -12.62 -8.50 -10.49
CA SER A 66 -13.86 -7.74 -10.33
C SER A 66 -14.16 -7.45 -8.86
N GLU A 67 -13.92 -8.43 -7.97
CA GLU A 67 -14.09 -8.27 -6.53
C GLU A 67 -13.13 -7.21 -5.98
N ALA A 68 -11.83 -7.31 -6.31
CA ALA A 68 -10.82 -6.35 -5.88
C ALA A 68 -11.13 -4.92 -6.36
N VAL A 69 -11.53 -4.77 -7.63
CA VAL A 69 -11.86 -3.47 -8.23
C VAL A 69 -13.12 -2.86 -7.59
N ARG A 70 -14.21 -3.64 -7.44
CA ARG A 70 -15.47 -3.14 -6.87
C ARG A 70 -15.40 -2.88 -5.37
N ALA A 71 -14.56 -3.61 -4.65
CA ALA A 71 -14.31 -3.33 -3.24
C ALA A 71 -13.58 -2.00 -3.04
N HIS A 72 -12.78 -1.57 -4.03
CA HIS A 72 -12.03 -0.33 -4.01
C HIS A 72 -12.83 0.87 -4.55
N ASP A 73 -13.54 0.68 -5.68
CA ASP A 73 -14.42 1.68 -6.32
C ASP A 73 -15.66 0.98 -6.89
N ASP A 74 -16.81 1.17 -6.27
CA ASP A 74 -18.10 0.56 -6.68
C ASP A 74 -18.76 1.22 -7.90
N GLN A 75 -18.21 2.36 -8.35
CA GLN A 75 -18.71 3.10 -9.52
C GLN A 75 -18.11 2.62 -10.85
N VAL A 76 -17.19 1.64 -10.83
CA VAL A 76 -16.57 1.14 -12.05
C VAL A 76 -17.45 0.11 -12.76
N SER A 77 -17.48 0.17 -14.09
CA SER A 77 -18.06 -0.88 -14.91
C SER A 77 -17.03 -1.97 -15.22
N VAL A 78 -17.45 -3.23 -15.21
CA VAL A 78 -16.57 -4.36 -15.49
C VAL A 78 -17.04 -5.08 -16.72
N HIS A 79 -16.13 -5.28 -17.69
CA HIS A 79 -16.40 -5.88 -19.00
C HIS A 79 -15.54 -7.12 -19.20
N LEU A 80 -16.16 -8.21 -19.69
CA LEU A 80 -15.46 -9.49 -19.85
C LEU A 80 -14.88 -9.62 -21.26
N GLN A 81 -13.57 -9.80 -21.37
CA GLN A 81 -12.92 -10.27 -22.60
C GLN A 81 -12.94 -11.80 -22.65
N ASN A 82 -13.88 -12.38 -23.38
CA ASN A 82 -14.04 -13.83 -23.48
C ASN A 82 -12.90 -14.52 -24.24
N GLN A 83 -12.38 -13.88 -25.29
CA GLN A 83 -11.29 -14.39 -26.14
C GLN A 83 -10.14 -13.39 -26.15
N ARG A 84 -8.92 -13.89 -26.03
CA ARG A 84 -7.72 -13.04 -25.96
C ARG A 84 -7.12 -12.90 -27.36
N ASN A 85 -7.75 -12.08 -28.15
CA ASN A 85 -7.36 -11.85 -29.53
C ASN A 85 -6.54 -10.57 -29.72
N GLY A 86 -5.91 -10.05 -28.65
CA GLY A 86 -5.08 -8.86 -28.70
C GLY A 86 -5.64 -7.66 -27.92
N THR A 87 -4.88 -6.56 -27.90
CA THR A 87 -5.17 -5.38 -27.07
C THR A 87 -6.30 -4.52 -27.62
N ALA A 88 -6.44 -4.37 -28.95
CA ALA A 88 -7.60 -3.68 -29.53
C ALA A 88 -8.89 -4.44 -29.25
N HIS A 89 -8.86 -5.77 -29.33
CA HIS A 89 -10.00 -6.61 -28.98
C HIS A 89 -10.36 -6.49 -27.48
N ALA A 90 -9.37 -6.30 -26.61
CA ALA A 90 -9.63 -6.04 -25.19
C ALA A 90 -10.37 -4.71 -24.99
N VAL A 91 -9.93 -3.64 -25.65
CA VAL A 91 -10.61 -2.34 -25.59
C VAL A 91 -12.06 -2.44 -26.09
N LEU A 92 -12.27 -3.16 -27.22
CA LEU A 92 -13.61 -3.38 -27.78
C LEU A 92 -14.54 -4.22 -26.90
N ALA A 93 -14.02 -4.98 -25.92
CA ALA A 93 -14.86 -5.63 -24.92
C ALA A 93 -15.62 -4.63 -24.03
N ALA A 94 -15.09 -3.40 -23.89
CA ALA A 94 -15.74 -2.30 -23.19
C ALA A 94 -16.53 -1.34 -24.12
N ARG A 95 -16.84 -1.76 -25.36
CA ARG A 95 -17.56 -0.94 -26.37
C ARG A 95 -18.83 -0.27 -25.81
N GLU A 96 -19.58 -0.98 -24.99
CA GLU A 96 -20.83 -0.47 -24.40
C GLU A 96 -20.63 0.70 -23.42
N ALA A 97 -19.40 0.85 -22.87
CA ALA A 97 -19.05 1.98 -22.01
C ALA A 97 -18.76 3.27 -22.80
N LEU A 98 -18.45 3.15 -24.09
CA LEU A 98 -18.20 4.29 -24.97
C LEU A 98 -19.52 4.98 -25.33
N GLN A 99 -19.76 6.16 -24.79
CA GLN A 99 -20.94 6.96 -25.03
C GLN A 99 -20.63 8.12 -25.99
N PRO A 100 -21.54 8.48 -26.92
CA PRO A 100 -21.32 9.61 -27.84
C PRO A 100 -21.17 10.97 -27.14
N SER A 101 -21.55 11.06 -25.86
CA SER A 101 -21.43 12.27 -25.06
C SER A 101 -20.06 12.46 -24.42
N GLN A 102 -19.19 11.45 -24.47
CA GLN A 102 -17.83 11.54 -23.94
C GLN A 102 -16.89 12.15 -24.99
N ASP A 103 -16.04 13.10 -24.54
CA ASP A 103 -15.08 13.75 -25.42
C ASP A 103 -13.81 12.91 -25.63
N ASP A 104 -13.28 12.34 -24.53
CA ASP A 104 -12.01 11.64 -24.48
C ASP A 104 -12.20 10.18 -24.03
N ALA A 105 -11.41 9.27 -24.59
CA ALA A 105 -11.27 7.92 -24.10
C ALA A 105 -9.78 7.60 -23.90
N ILE A 106 -9.41 7.08 -22.73
CA ILE A 106 -8.02 6.74 -22.39
C ILE A 106 -7.91 5.26 -22.10
N VAL A 107 -6.91 4.60 -22.69
CA VAL A 107 -6.60 3.20 -22.45
C VAL A 107 -5.39 3.10 -21.55
N LEU A 108 -5.58 2.51 -20.36
CA LEU A 108 -4.54 2.22 -19.38
C LEU A 108 -4.38 0.71 -19.19
N TYR A 109 -3.26 0.32 -18.59
CA TYR A 109 -2.97 -1.08 -18.26
C TYR A 109 -2.96 -1.28 -16.75
N GLY A 110 -3.75 -2.23 -16.25
CA GLY A 110 -3.87 -2.52 -14.82
C GLY A 110 -2.60 -3.06 -14.15
N ASP A 111 -1.57 -3.36 -14.93
CA ASP A 111 -0.26 -3.80 -14.48
C ASP A 111 0.83 -2.72 -14.60
N VAL A 112 0.44 -1.46 -14.85
CA VAL A 112 1.33 -0.28 -14.88
C VAL A 112 1.00 0.67 -13.71
N PRO A 113 1.24 0.28 -12.44
CA PRO A 113 0.74 1.00 -11.27
C PRO A 113 1.49 2.29 -10.93
N LEU A 114 2.59 2.60 -11.64
CA LEU A 114 3.41 3.78 -11.38
C LEU A 114 3.05 4.99 -12.25
N VAL A 115 2.07 4.85 -13.16
CA VAL A 115 1.58 5.98 -13.97
C VAL A 115 1.06 7.09 -13.06
N LYS A 116 1.41 8.35 -13.38
CA LYS A 116 0.99 9.50 -12.61
C LYS A 116 -0.21 10.22 -13.21
N THR A 117 -0.92 10.95 -12.38
CA THR A 117 -2.04 11.82 -12.78
C THR A 117 -1.62 12.82 -13.84
N GLU A 118 -0.46 13.45 -13.67
CA GLU A 118 0.08 14.45 -14.59
C GLU A 118 0.32 13.87 -15.99
N THR A 119 0.72 12.61 -16.08
CA THR A 119 0.95 11.90 -17.34
C THR A 119 -0.35 11.67 -18.09
N ILE A 120 -1.42 11.32 -17.39
CA ILE A 120 -2.76 11.17 -17.98
C ILE A 120 -3.28 12.55 -18.41
N LEU A 121 -3.10 13.57 -17.59
CA LEU A 121 -3.51 14.95 -17.90
C LEU A 121 -2.76 15.50 -19.12
N ALA A 122 -1.47 15.14 -19.32
CA ALA A 122 -0.71 15.55 -20.51
C ALA A 122 -1.31 14.92 -21.79
N ALA A 123 -1.74 13.67 -21.75
CA ALA A 123 -2.44 13.05 -22.88
C ALA A 123 -3.78 13.74 -23.18
N ARG A 124 -4.56 14.09 -22.15
CA ARG A 124 -5.82 14.84 -22.31
C ARG A 124 -5.61 16.23 -22.86
N ALA A 125 -4.56 16.92 -22.40
CA ALA A 125 -4.21 18.24 -22.93
C ALA A 125 -3.90 18.18 -24.43
N ALA A 126 -3.14 17.17 -24.89
CA ALA A 126 -2.86 17.00 -26.31
C ALA A 126 -4.14 16.75 -27.14
N LEU A 127 -5.12 15.99 -26.62
CA LEU A 127 -6.43 15.84 -27.26
C LEU A 127 -7.20 17.18 -27.31
N ALA A 128 -7.15 17.96 -26.24
CA ALA A 128 -7.79 19.29 -26.19
C ALA A 128 -7.15 20.27 -27.19
N ASP A 129 -5.84 20.15 -27.41
CA ASP A 129 -5.06 20.97 -28.36
C ASP A 129 -5.24 20.54 -29.83
N GLY A 130 -6.09 19.54 -30.11
CA GLY A 130 -6.49 19.15 -31.46
C GLY A 130 -5.92 17.84 -31.98
N ALA A 131 -5.25 17.04 -31.15
CA ALA A 131 -4.93 15.67 -31.52
C ALA A 131 -6.20 14.80 -31.48
N ASP A 132 -6.27 13.81 -32.37
CA ASP A 132 -7.35 12.81 -32.40
C ASP A 132 -6.91 11.52 -31.68
N ILE A 133 -5.62 11.17 -31.80
CA ILE A 133 -4.99 10.03 -31.14
C ILE A 133 -3.68 10.49 -30.50
N VAL A 134 -3.50 10.15 -29.22
CA VAL A 134 -2.27 10.41 -28.48
C VAL A 134 -1.66 9.09 -28.03
N VAL A 135 -0.37 8.92 -28.27
CA VAL A 135 0.41 7.78 -27.79
C VAL A 135 1.40 8.25 -26.76
N LEU A 136 1.43 7.62 -25.58
CA LEU A 136 2.47 7.90 -24.62
C LEU A 136 3.70 7.04 -24.91
N GLY A 137 4.82 7.70 -25.16
CA GLY A 137 6.11 7.05 -25.44
C GLY A 137 7.15 7.40 -24.40
N PHE A 138 8.17 6.58 -24.27
CA PHE A 138 9.31 6.84 -23.38
C PHE A 138 10.63 6.48 -24.05
N LYS A 139 11.70 7.10 -23.61
CA LYS A 139 13.04 6.77 -24.07
C LYS A 139 13.75 5.86 -23.12
N THR A 140 14.37 4.78 -23.65
CA THR A 140 15.16 3.82 -22.86
C THR A 140 16.43 3.41 -23.58
N GLU A 141 17.46 3.09 -22.80
CA GLU A 141 18.69 2.48 -23.32
C GLU A 141 18.55 0.97 -23.59
N THR A 142 17.49 0.35 -23.05
CA THR A 142 17.22 -1.09 -23.17
C THR A 142 15.84 -1.34 -23.80
N PRO A 143 15.66 -1.04 -25.10
CA PRO A 143 14.34 -1.04 -25.75
C PRO A 143 13.76 -2.44 -26.00
N THR A 144 14.49 -3.52 -25.73
CA THR A 144 14.07 -4.90 -25.99
C THR A 144 12.73 -5.23 -25.33
N GLY A 145 11.80 -5.77 -26.11
CA GLY A 145 10.49 -6.21 -25.64
C GLY A 145 9.38 -5.15 -25.74
N TYR A 146 9.71 -3.92 -26.08
CA TYR A 146 8.72 -2.86 -26.30
C TYR A 146 8.41 -2.64 -27.79
N GLY A 147 7.26 -2.10 -28.14
CA GLY A 147 6.99 -1.51 -29.45
C GLY A 147 7.81 -0.25 -29.67
N ARG A 148 8.18 0.02 -30.93
CA ARG A 148 8.95 1.23 -31.29
C ARG A 148 8.04 2.27 -31.92
N LEU A 149 8.20 3.52 -31.47
CA LEU A 149 7.54 4.66 -32.09
C LEU A 149 8.35 5.10 -33.31
N ILE A 150 7.78 4.94 -34.49
CA ILE A 150 8.40 5.35 -35.73
C ILE A 150 8.00 6.80 -36.02
N VAL A 151 8.99 7.68 -35.99
CA VAL A 151 8.80 9.13 -36.19
C VAL A 151 9.56 9.58 -37.42
N GLU A 152 8.84 10.22 -38.37
CA GLU A 152 9.39 10.83 -39.58
C GLU A 152 8.94 12.29 -39.64
N ASP A 153 9.88 13.19 -39.93
CA ASP A 153 9.64 14.65 -39.98
C ASP A 153 8.91 15.21 -38.73
N GLY A 154 9.22 14.64 -37.55
CA GLY A 154 8.60 15.02 -36.27
C GLY A 154 7.18 14.48 -36.04
N GLN A 155 6.68 13.65 -36.93
CA GLN A 155 5.34 13.06 -36.83
C GLN A 155 5.42 11.57 -36.50
N LEU A 156 4.56 11.11 -35.60
CA LEU A 156 4.39 9.68 -35.33
C LEU A 156 3.72 9.00 -36.53
N ILE A 157 4.43 8.06 -37.17
CA ILE A 157 3.96 7.39 -38.39
C ILE A 157 3.34 6.03 -38.05
N ALA A 158 4.01 5.26 -37.21
CA ALA A 158 3.59 3.90 -36.85
C ALA A 158 4.13 3.53 -35.47
N ILE A 159 3.55 2.48 -34.92
CA ILE A 159 4.14 1.73 -33.81
C ILE A 159 4.49 0.33 -34.32
N ARG A 160 5.75 -0.05 -34.20
CA ARG A 160 6.19 -1.37 -34.65
C ARG A 160 6.51 -2.27 -33.46
N GLU A 161 5.75 -3.34 -33.30
CA GLU A 161 5.97 -4.31 -32.24
C GLU A 161 7.34 -5.00 -32.39
N GLU A 162 8.00 -5.36 -31.28
CA GLU A 162 9.35 -5.96 -31.26
C GLU A 162 9.51 -7.13 -32.23
N LYS A 163 8.49 -7.98 -32.34
CA LYS A 163 8.54 -9.21 -33.19
C LYS A 163 8.44 -8.90 -34.68
N ASP A 164 7.77 -7.82 -35.04
CA ASP A 164 7.53 -7.38 -36.40
C ASP A 164 8.54 -6.32 -36.87
N ALA A 165 9.37 -5.80 -35.95
CA ALA A 165 10.34 -4.75 -36.20
C ALA A 165 11.56 -5.27 -37.00
N SER A 166 12.00 -4.48 -37.98
CA SER A 166 13.28 -4.64 -38.69
C SER A 166 14.48 -4.37 -37.75
N ALA A 167 15.70 -4.71 -38.20
CA ALA A 167 16.91 -4.47 -37.41
C ALA A 167 17.14 -2.96 -37.13
N SER A 168 16.81 -2.09 -38.07
CA SER A 168 16.91 -0.62 -37.90
C SER A 168 15.85 -0.11 -36.95
N GLU A 169 14.62 -0.59 -37.02
CA GLU A 169 13.56 -0.19 -36.11
C GLU A 169 13.82 -0.64 -34.68
N ARG A 170 14.39 -1.86 -34.47
CA ARG A 170 14.77 -2.33 -33.12
C ARG A 170 15.82 -1.47 -32.43
N ALA A 171 16.62 -0.71 -33.17
CA ALA A 171 17.62 0.21 -32.63
C ALA A 171 17.00 1.54 -32.13
N ILE A 172 15.74 1.83 -32.44
CA ILE A 172 15.04 3.03 -31.98
C ILE A 172 14.84 2.94 -30.47
N LYS A 173 15.23 3.99 -29.75
CA LYS A 173 15.14 4.07 -28.29
C LYS A 173 13.81 4.63 -27.79
N LEU A 174 13.02 5.25 -28.66
CA LEU A 174 11.69 5.76 -28.34
C LEU A 174 10.68 4.60 -28.43
N CYS A 175 10.18 4.19 -27.28
CA CYS A 175 9.34 3.03 -27.10
C CYS A 175 7.90 3.40 -26.78
N ASN A 176 6.99 2.50 -27.13
CA ASN A 176 5.57 2.59 -26.79
C ASN A 176 5.34 2.13 -25.34
N SER A 177 4.64 2.93 -24.56
CA SER A 177 4.19 2.54 -23.22
C SER A 177 2.95 1.63 -23.22
N GLY A 178 2.25 1.57 -24.35
CA GLY A 178 0.93 0.97 -24.46
C GLY A 178 -0.22 1.94 -24.15
N ILE A 179 0.00 2.96 -23.34
CA ILE A 179 -1.03 3.93 -22.97
C ILE A 179 -1.36 4.82 -24.18
N MET A 180 -2.64 4.87 -24.52
CA MET A 180 -3.16 5.66 -25.64
C MET A 180 -4.39 6.43 -25.22
N ALA A 181 -4.60 7.61 -25.82
CA ALA A 181 -5.80 8.40 -25.65
C ALA A 181 -6.39 8.73 -27.01
N PHE A 182 -7.71 8.82 -27.07
CA PHE A 182 -8.47 9.02 -28.29
C PHE A 182 -9.54 10.09 -28.09
N ARG A 183 -9.85 10.85 -29.14
CA ARG A 183 -11.17 11.45 -29.22
C ARG A 183 -12.20 10.34 -29.42
N THR A 184 -13.20 10.29 -28.55
CA THR A 184 -14.19 9.21 -28.53
C THR A 184 -14.90 9.07 -29.86
N GLU A 185 -15.18 10.17 -30.56
CA GLU A 185 -15.86 10.19 -31.86
C GLU A 185 -15.16 9.36 -32.96
N HIS A 186 -13.83 9.19 -32.88
CA HIS A 186 -13.04 8.46 -33.87
C HIS A 186 -12.65 7.05 -33.41
N MET A 187 -12.75 6.78 -32.11
CA MET A 187 -12.16 5.58 -31.49
C MET A 187 -12.72 4.29 -32.03
N LEU A 188 -14.05 4.14 -32.08
CA LEU A 188 -14.68 2.89 -32.54
C LEU A 188 -14.39 2.62 -34.01
N ASP A 189 -14.48 3.65 -34.86
CA ASP A 189 -14.20 3.51 -36.29
C ASP A 189 -12.77 3.05 -36.55
N VAL A 190 -11.80 3.61 -35.78
CA VAL A 190 -10.38 3.21 -35.89
C VAL A 190 -10.18 1.79 -35.39
N LEU A 191 -10.74 1.42 -34.25
CA LEU A 191 -10.56 0.09 -33.65
C LEU A 191 -11.25 -1.03 -34.44
N ASP A 192 -12.39 -0.75 -35.04
CA ASP A 192 -13.10 -1.73 -35.92
C ASP A 192 -12.35 -2.03 -37.23
N ALA A 193 -11.43 -1.15 -37.63
CA ALA A 193 -10.56 -1.35 -38.78
C ALA A 193 -9.25 -2.09 -38.46
N VAL A 194 -8.92 -2.32 -37.18
CA VAL A 194 -7.74 -3.10 -36.80
C VAL A 194 -7.87 -4.53 -37.29
N SER A 195 -6.86 -5.05 -37.98
CA SER A 195 -6.80 -6.44 -38.44
C SER A 195 -5.89 -7.27 -37.53
N ASN A 196 -5.91 -8.59 -37.75
CA ASN A 196 -4.98 -9.51 -37.08
C ASN A 196 -3.94 -10.08 -38.05
N ASP A 197 -3.66 -9.38 -39.15
CA ASP A 197 -2.65 -9.77 -40.14
C ASP A 197 -1.25 -9.35 -39.68
N ASN A 198 -0.73 -10.06 -38.66
CA ASN A 198 0.57 -9.83 -38.07
C ASN A 198 1.18 -11.16 -37.58
N SER A 199 2.42 -11.13 -37.09
CA SER A 199 3.18 -12.34 -36.69
C SER A 199 2.52 -13.14 -35.57
N GLN A 200 1.62 -12.55 -34.77
CA GLN A 200 0.95 -13.22 -33.66
C GLN A 200 -0.52 -13.55 -33.94
N GLY A 201 -1.11 -13.04 -35.03
CA GLY A 201 -2.54 -13.18 -35.33
C GLY A 201 -3.46 -12.47 -34.36
N GLU A 202 -3.00 -11.38 -33.74
CA GLU A 202 -3.70 -10.62 -32.72
C GLU A 202 -4.10 -9.23 -33.22
N TYR A 203 -5.21 -8.69 -32.70
CA TYR A 203 -5.66 -7.33 -32.98
C TYR A 203 -4.86 -6.36 -32.11
N TYR A 204 -3.82 -5.73 -32.68
CA TYR A 204 -2.95 -4.80 -31.96
C TYR A 204 -3.57 -3.42 -31.84
N LEU A 205 -3.63 -2.89 -30.62
CA LEU A 205 -4.07 -1.50 -30.39
C LEU A 205 -3.13 -0.49 -31.07
N THR A 206 -1.86 -0.87 -31.25
CA THR A 206 -0.83 -0.05 -31.89
C THR A 206 -1.09 0.23 -33.35
N ASP A 207 -1.86 -0.61 -34.05
CA ASP A 207 -2.25 -0.39 -35.46
C ASP A 207 -3.21 0.80 -35.62
N ALA A 208 -3.84 1.26 -34.52
CA ALA A 208 -4.68 2.46 -34.52
C ALA A 208 -3.92 3.71 -34.97
N VAL A 209 -2.60 3.77 -34.83
CA VAL A 209 -1.75 4.86 -35.31
C VAL A 209 -1.76 4.94 -36.85
N GLU A 210 -1.42 3.85 -37.51
CA GLU A 210 -1.39 3.79 -38.98
C GLU A 210 -2.79 4.01 -39.59
N ILE A 211 -3.80 3.38 -38.98
CA ILE A 211 -5.20 3.51 -39.40
C ILE A 211 -5.69 4.97 -39.23
N GLY A 212 -5.45 5.59 -38.09
CA GLY A 212 -5.82 6.97 -37.84
C GLY A 212 -5.18 7.93 -38.85
N ARG A 213 -3.88 7.77 -39.09
CA ARG A 213 -3.18 8.58 -40.10
C ARG A 213 -3.74 8.38 -41.53
N SER A 214 -4.01 7.14 -41.92
CA SER A 214 -4.59 6.86 -43.24
C SER A 214 -5.96 7.52 -43.44
N ARG A 215 -6.65 7.84 -42.36
CA ARG A 215 -7.94 8.56 -42.34
C ARG A 215 -7.79 10.07 -42.19
N GLY A 216 -6.56 10.57 -42.16
CA GLY A 216 -6.27 12.01 -42.02
C GLY A 216 -6.39 12.55 -40.59
N LEU A 217 -6.45 11.66 -39.57
CA LEU A 217 -6.51 12.06 -38.18
C LEU A 217 -5.14 12.58 -37.68
N SER A 218 -5.18 13.51 -36.75
CA SER A 218 -4.01 14.06 -36.06
C SER A 218 -3.52 13.06 -35.00
N VAL A 219 -2.36 12.42 -35.25
CA VAL A 219 -1.77 11.44 -34.35
C VAL A 219 -0.45 11.98 -33.80
N VAL A 220 -0.35 12.09 -32.46
CA VAL A 220 0.82 12.64 -31.79
C VAL A 220 1.40 11.68 -30.75
N ALA A 221 2.71 11.80 -30.51
CA ALA A 221 3.38 11.13 -29.39
C ALA A 221 3.69 12.16 -28.29
N VAL A 222 3.42 11.78 -27.04
CA VAL A 222 3.84 12.54 -25.85
C VAL A 222 4.87 11.71 -25.09
N GLU A 223 6.05 12.30 -24.89
CA GLU A 223 7.14 11.64 -24.17
C GLU A 223 6.93 11.74 -22.65
N VAL A 224 7.04 10.62 -21.97
CA VAL A 224 6.84 10.49 -20.51
C VAL A 224 8.04 9.78 -19.86
N PRO A 225 8.24 9.91 -18.52
CA PRO A 225 9.30 9.20 -17.83
C PRO A 225 9.15 7.66 -17.94
N GLU A 226 10.25 6.95 -18.24
CA GLU A 226 10.28 5.48 -18.36
C GLU A 226 9.70 4.79 -17.12
N GLU A 227 10.05 5.26 -15.92
CA GLU A 227 9.62 4.65 -14.66
C GLU A 227 8.09 4.65 -14.45
N GLU A 228 7.35 5.53 -15.14
CA GLU A 228 5.89 5.60 -15.06
C GLU A 228 5.18 4.59 -15.95
N THR A 229 5.94 4.00 -16.89
CA THR A 229 5.43 3.06 -17.90
C THR A 229 5.81 1.60 -17.60
N LEU A 230 6.46 1.35 -16.46
CA LEU A 230 6.92 0.02 -16.10
C LEU A 230 5.76 -0.94 -15.85
N GLY A 231 5.57 -1.89 -16.77
CA GLY A 231 4.61 -2.97 -16.65
C GLY A 231 5.18 -4.15 -15.86
N VAL A 232 4.39 -4.67 -14.94
CA VAL A 232 4.76 -5.83 -14.12
C VAL A 232 4.35 -7.12 -14.79
N ASN A 233 5.29 -8.00 -15.10
CA ASN A 233 5.02 -9.29 -15.71
C ASN A 233 5.47 -10.49 -14.87
N ASP A 234 6.40 -10.26 -13.93
CA ASP A 234 6.94 -11.27 -13.02
C ASP A 234 7.24 -10.68 -11.65
N ARG A 235 7.71 -11.52 -10.72
CA ARG A 235 8.01 -11.14 -9.33
C ARG A 235 9.19 -10.17 -9.20
N VAL A 236 10.14 -10.21 -10.11
CA VAL A 236 11.31 -9.32 -10.10
C VAL A 236 10.86 -7.89 -10.46
N GLN A 237 10.06 -7.77 -11.53
CA GLN A 237 9.46 -6.49 -11.93
C GLN A 237 8.51 -5.96 -10.86
N LEU A 238 7.73 -6.83 -10.19
CA LEU A 238 6.90 -6.42 -9.05
C LEU A 238 7.74 -5.79 -7.92
N ALA A 239 8.84 -6.43 -7.53
CA ALA A 239 9.73 -5.89 -6.50
C ALA A 239 10.40 -4.57 -6.92
N GLN A 240 10.72 -4.41 -8.20
CA GLN A 240 11.26 -3.16 -8.75
C GLN A 240 10.23 -2.02 -8.67
N VAL A 241 8.99 -2.29 -9.06
CA VAL A 241 7.88 -1.32 -8.99
C VAL A 241 7.59 -0.95 -7.54
N GLU A 242 7.55 -1.93 -6.62
CA GLU A 242 7.42 -1.68 -5.17
C GLU A 242 8.51 -0.71 -4.67
N GLN A 243 9.78 -0.97 -5.05
CA GLN A 243 10.90 -0.12 -4.63
C GLN A 243 10.75 1.33 -5.11
N ILE A 244 10.32 1.53 -6.36
CA ILE A 244 10.11 2.86 -6.94
C ILE A 244 8.96 3.58 -6.22
N TRP A 245 7.84 2.88 -6.00
CA TRP A 245 6.70 3.43 -5.27
C TRP A 245 7.11 3.88 -3.85
N GLN A 246 7.79 3.01 -3.12
CA GLN A 246 8.30 3.28 -1.76
C GLN A 246 9.24 4.49 -1.75
N GLN A 247 10.13 4.60 -2.75
CA GLN A 247 11.05 5.73 -2.85
C GLN A 247 10.29 7.04 -3.08
N ARG A 248 9.34 7.07 -4.01
CA ARG A 248 8.50 8.25 -4.30
C ARG A 248 7.75 8.70 -3.05
N ARG A 249 7.11 7.76 -2.33
CA ARG A 249 6.33 8.08 -1.13
C ARG A 249 7.19 8.63 0.01
N ARG A 250 8.37 8.07 0.23
CA ARG A 250 9.32 8.59 1.22
C ARG A 250 9.81 10.00 0.88
N GLU A 251 10.12 10.26 -0.39
CA GLU A 251 10.52 11.61 -0.83
C GLU A 251 9.39 12.63 -0.64
N GLU A 252 8.17 12.26 -0.97
CA GLU A 252 6.99 13.09 -0.74
C GLU A 252 6.85 13.46 0.75
N LEU A 253 6.91 12.47 1.63
CA LEU A 253 6.82 12.69 3.08
C LEU A 253 7.98 13.55 3.61
N MET A 254 9.21 13.34 3.15
CA MET A 254 10.36 14.18 3.54
C MET A 254 10.20 15.62 3.06
N ARG A 255 9.68 15.84 1.86
CA ARG A 255 9.38 17.20 1.34
C ARG A 255 8.23 17.85 2.12
N ALA A 256 7.31 17.05 2.68
CA ALA A 256 6.24 17.50 3.57
C ALA A 256 6.69 17.71 5.02
N GLY A 257 7.99 17.54 5.35
CA GLY A 257 8.55 17.85 6.66
C GLY A 257 8.75 16.66 7.60
N VAL A 258 8.65 15.41 7.09
CA VAL A 258 8.97 14.21 7.89
C VAL A 258 10.48 13.96 7.88
N ALA A 259 11.08 13.76 9.04
CA ALA A 259 12.50 13.44 9.16
C ALA A 259 12.75 11.93 9.09
N MET A 260 13.61 11.49 8.16
CA MET A 260 14.02 10.09 8.02
C MET A 260 15.56 10.01 7.94
N SER A 261 16.21 9.34 8.87
CA SER A 261 17.69 9.21 8.86
C SER A 261 18.20 8.13 7.89
N ALA A 262 17.39 7.11 7.62
CA ALA A 262 17.68 6.05 6.64
C ALA A 262 16.39 5.68 5.87
N PRO A 263 15.93 6.56 4.96
CA PRO A 263 14.61 6.44 4.33
C PRO A 263 14.41 5.09 3.64
N GLN A 264 15.45 4.52 3.03
CA GLN A 264 15.39 3.22 2.33
C GLN A 264 14.98 2.04 3.23
N THR A 265 15.01 2.21 4.54
CA THR A 265 14.64 1.17 5.52
C THR A 265 13.25 1.38 6.13
N VAL A 266 12.53 2.40 5.69
CA VAL A 266 11.14 2.68 6.11
C VAL A 266 10.21 2.13 5.05
N HIS A 267 9.38 1.16 5.41
CA HIS A 267 8.39 0.55 4.53
C HIS A 267 6.99 1.08 4.85
N LEU A 268 6.31 1.61 3.84
CA LEU A 268 5.03 2.32 3.96
C LEU A 268 3.93 1.55 3.23
N HIS A 269 2.75 1.45 3.83
CA HIS A 269 1.53 1.07 3.15
C HIS A 269 0.96 2.27 2.36
N HIS A 270 0.17 2.02 1.32
CA HIS A 270 -0.34 3.09 0.45
C HIS A 270 -1.19 4.14 1.21
N ASP A 271 -1.92 3.71 2.23
CA ASP A 271 -2.82 4.55 3.03
C ASP A 271 -2.16 5.19 4.26
N THR A 272 -0.87 4.92 4.49
CA THR A 272 -0.13 5.48 5.64
C THR A 272 -0.15 7.00 5.61
N GLN A 273 -0.61 7.61 6.71
CA GLN A 273 -0.69 9.05 6.89
C GLN A 273 0.31 9.50 7.96
N ILE A 274 1.20 10.42 7.60
CA ILE A 274 2.23 10.95 8.50
C ILE A 274 2.27 12.47 8.36
N GLU A 275 2.06 13.16 9.47
CA GLU A 275 2.09 14.63 9.52
C GLU A 275 3.53 15.18 9.59
N HIS A 276 3.70 16.49 9.40
CA HIS A 276 5.01 17.15 9.47
C HIS A 276 5.66 17.07 10.85
N ASP A 277 6.97 17.32 10.94
CA ASP A 277 7.78 17.25 12.17
C ASP A 277 7.82 15.84 12.83
N VAL A 278 7.29 14.81 12.17
CA VAL A 278 7.45 13.42 12.64
C VAL A 278 8.87 12.95 12.37
N VAL A 279 9.45 12.25 13.34
CA VAL A 279 10.79 11.63 13.22
C VAL A 279 10.65 10.12 13.08
N LEU A 280 11.15 9.58 11.96
CA LEU A 280 11.20 8.15 11.68
C LEU A 280 12.63 7.64 11.74
N GLU A 281 12.90 6.74 12.70
CA GLU A 281 14.18 6.04 12.82
C GLU A 281 14.26 4.88 11.80
N PRO A 282 15.42 4.22 11.62
CA PRO A 282 15.58 3.13 10.64
C PRO A 282 14.75 1.87 10.92
N ASN A 283 14.50 1.08 9.87
CA ASN A 283 13.88 -0.24 9.92
C ASN A 283 12.46 -0.22 10.50
N LEU A 284 11.61 0.58 9.90
CA LEU A 284 10.19 0.70 10.29
C LEU A 284 9.30 0.03 9.27
N VAL A 285 8.21 -0.58 9.76
CA VAL A 285 7.13 -1.12 8.92
C VAL A 285 5.82 -0.47 9.33
N PHE A 286 5.21 0.22 8.39
CA PHE A 286 3.85 0.73 8.48
C PHE A 286 2.97 -0.16 7.60
N ALA A 287 2.11 -0.95 8.22
CA ALA A 287 1.08 -1.72 7.54
C ALA A 287 -0.20 -0.88 7.37
N GLU A 288 -1.29 -1.51 6.95
CA GLU A 288 -2.57 -0.85 6.67
C GLU A 288 -3.08 -0.01 7.86
N GLY A 289 -3.70 1.13 7.57
CA GLY A 289 -4.50 1.91 8.51
C GLY A 289 -3.69 2.67 9.57
N VAL A 290 -2.44 3.05 9.30
CA VAL A 290 -1.61 3.77 10.26
C VAL A 290 -1.65 5.27 10.04
N ARG A 291 -1.90 6.01 11.13
CA ARG A 291 -1.81 7.46 11.17
C ARG A 291 -0.84 7.92 12.27
N VAL A 292 0.08 8.83 11.92
CA VAL A 292 1.06 9.43 12.83
C VAL A 292 0.90 10.95 12.81
N GLU A 293 0.57 11.52 13.94
CA GLU A 293 0.35 12.97 14.09
C GLU A 293 1.66 13.72 14.36
N GLN A 294 1.61 15.03 14.16
CA GLN A 294 2.72 15.98 14.25
C GLN A 294 3.62 15.77 15.50
N GLY A 295 4.92 15.87 15.32
CA GLY A 295 5.93 15.85 16.39
C GLY A 295 6.18 14.46 17.00
N ALA A 296 5.44 13.43 16.59
CA ALA A 296 5.64 12.07 17.07
C ALA A 296 6.99 11.50 16.62
N THR A 297 7.53 10.58 17.42
CA THR A 297 8.78 9.88 17.09
C THR A 297 8.53 8.37 17.04
N ILE A 298 8.79 7.76 15.90
CA ILE A 298 8.74 6.30 15.75
C ILE A 298 10.18 5.78 15.72
N ARG A 299 10.55 5.04 16.74
CA ARG A 299 11.90 4.50 16.92
C ARG A 299 12.10 3.19 16.19
N ALA A 300 13.36 2.90 15.91
CA ALA A 300 13.80 1.81 15.06
C ALA A 300 13.19 0.43 15.40
N PHE A 301 13.02 -0.39 14.35
CA PHE A 301 12.52 -1.76 14.43
C PHE A 301 11.08 -1.87 14.98
N SER A 302 10.28 -0.83 14.83
CA SER A 302 8.86 -0.88 15.21
C SER A 302 7.97 -1.28 14.03
N HIS A 303 6.89 -2.01 14.35
CA HIS A 303 5.88 -2.44 13.39
C HIS A 303 4.52 -1.91 13.82
N LEU A 304 3.87 -1.13 12.96
CA LEU A 304 2.58 -0.51 13.22
C LEU A 304 1.53 -1.00 12.21
N GLU A 305 0.35 -1.29 12.68
CA GLU A 305 -0.79 -1.76 11.87
C GLU A 305 -2.10 -1.26 12.51
N GLY A 306 -3.00 -0.65 11.74
CA GLY A 306 -4.31 -0.17 12.23
C GLY A 306 -4.22 0.69 13.48
N ALA A 307 -3.22 1.57 13.55
CA ALA A 307 -2.86 2.29 14.77
C ALA A 307 -2.81 3.80 14.56
N ILE A 308 -3.18 4.53 15.60
CA ILE A 308 -3.04 5.99 15.65
C ILE A 308 -1.96 6.34 16.67
N VAL A 309 -0.97 7.11 16.23
CA VAL A 309 0.04 7.70 17.11
C VAL A 309 -0.18 9.20 17.15
N ARG A 310 -0.61 9.70 18.30
CA ARG A 310 -0.97 11.10 18.47
C ARG A 310 0.24 12.00 18.66
N ARG A 311 -0.01 13.31 18.64
CA ARG A 311 0.99 14.38 18.72
C ARG A 311 2.04 14.13 19.81
N ASP A 312 3.31 14.34 19.47
CA ASP A 312 4.45 14.27 20.39
C ASP A 312 4.64 12.93 21.11
N ALA A 313 3.91 11.87 20.72
CA ALA A 313 4.09 10.55 21.30
C ALA A 313 5.37 9.89 20.81
N ILE A 314 5.95 9.03 21.64
CA ILE A 314 7.16 8.26 21.31
C ILE A 314 6.83 6.77 21.33
N VAL A 315 7.10 6.10 20.19
CA VAL A 315 6.84 4.67 20.02
C VAL A 315 8.14 3.95 19.68
N GLY A 316 8.45 2.88 20.39
CA GLY A 316 9.62 2.04 20.17
C GLY A 316 10.86 2.41 21.03
N PRO A 317 12.05 1.83 20.72
CA PRO A 317 12.29 0.88 19.61
C PRO A 317 11.67 -0.50 19.87
N TYR A 318 11.57 -1.33 18.80
CA TYR A 318 11.01 -2.69 18.88
C TYR A 318 9.58 -2.74 19.47
N ALA A 319 8.75 -1.75 19.16
CA ALA A 319 7.35 -1.74 19.55
C ALA A 319 6.49 -2.40 18.45
N ARG A 320 5.40 -3.08 18.87
CA ARG A 320 4.39 -3.58 17.99
C ARG A 320 3.03 -2.95 18.30
N LEU A 321 2.52 -2.14 17.40
CA LEU A 321 1.16 -1.63 17.46
C LEU A 321 0.28 -2.44 16.52
N ARG A 322 -0.83 -2.95 17.05
CA ARG A 322 -1.81 -3.75 16.31
C ARG A 322 -3.13 -3.01 16.17
N PRO A 323 -4.04 -3.52 15.29
CA PRO A 323 -5.30 -2.84 15.04
C PRO A 323 -6.06 -2.41 16.30
N GLY A 324 -6.52 -1.16 16.28
CA GLY A 324 -7.21 -0.52 17.40
C GLY A 324 -6.28 0.04 18.50
N ALA A 325 -4.97 0.13 18.26
CA ALA A 325 -4.07 0.84 19.17
C ALA A 325 -4.18 2.36 18.94
N ASP A 326 -4.52 3.11 19.98
CA ASP A 326 -4.57 4.57 19.99
C ASP A 326 -3.60 5.10 21.07
N ILE A 327 -2.51 5.74 20.63
CA ILE A 327 -1.41 6.17 21.49
C ILE A 327 -1.53 7.68 21.72
N GLY A 328 -2.00 8.06 22.91
CA GLY A 328 -2.31 9.44 23.29
C GLY A 328 -1.14 10.42 23.20
N ALA A 329 -1.47 11.71 23.18
CA ALA A 329 -0.51 12.78 23.01
C ALA A 329 0.58 12.77 24.11
N GLY A 330 1.85 12.93 23.72
CA GLY A 330 3.00 12.94 24.63
C GLY A 330 3.24 11.65 25.41
N SER A 331 2.51 10.56 25.08
CA SER A 331 2.69 9.26 25.72
C SER A 331 3.95 8.54 25.24
N LYS A 332 4.37 7.50 25.97
CA LYS A 332 5.58 6.73 25.64
C LYS A 332 5.27 5.24 25.64
N VAL A 333 5.43 4.61 24.48
CA VAL A 333 5.42 3.15 24.30
C VAL A 333 6.85 2.75 23.98
N GLY A 334 7.51 2.01 24.87
CA GLY A 334 8.92 1.70 24.73
C GLY A 334 9.21 0.33 24.11
N ASN A 335 10.37 -0.23 24.44
CA ASN A 335 10.91 -1.41 23.77
C ASN A 335 10.22 -2.72 24.21
N PHE A 336 9.99 -3.58 23.20
CA PHE A 336 9.33 -4.87 23.37
C PHE A 336 7.95 -4.74 24.01
N VAL A 337 7.21 -3.72 23.61
CA VAL A 337 5.83 -3.49 24.03
C VAL A 337 4.90 -3.80 22.86
N GLU A 338 3.87 -4.58 23.14
CA GLU A 338 2.80 -4.82 22.19
C GLU A 338 1.49 -4.19 22.70
N ILE A 339 0.88 -3.35 21.85
CA ILE A 339 -0.43 -2.72 22.11
C ILE A 339 -1.44 -3.23 21.09
N LYS A 340 -2.61 -3.67 21.55
CA LYS A 340 -3.68 -4.18 20.69
C LYS A 340 -5.05 -3.72 21.19
N ASN A 341 -5.88 -3.12 20.33
CA ASN A 341 -7.24 -2.71 20.68
C ASN A 341 -7.29 -2.01 22.05
N ALA A 342 -6.42 -1.02 22.24
CA ALA A 342 -6.24 -0.34 23.51
C ALA A 342 -5.99 1.16 23.32
N ASN A 343 -6.60 1.95 24.20
CA ASN A 343 -6.39 3.39 24.28
C ASN A 343 -5.33 3.69 25.36
N ILE A 344 -4.24 4.33 24.97
CA ILE A 344 -3.20 4.81 25.87
C ILE A 344 -3.40 6.30 26.04
N GLY A 345 -3.82 6.74 27.22
CA GLY A 345 -4.12 8.15 27.52
C GLY A 345 -2.91 9.06 27.42
N ASP A 346 -3.18 10.36 27.31
CA ASP A 346 -2.16 11.38 27.14
C ASP A 346 -1.10 11.34 28.26
N GLY A 347 0.17 11.38 27.89
CA GLY A 347 1.29 11.35 28.82
C GLY A 347 1.48 10.02 29.57
N ALA A 348 0.69 8.98 29.29
CA ALA A 348 0.86 7.67 29.88
C ALA A 348 2.13 6.98 29.39
N LYS A 349 2.65 6.06 30.19
CA LYS A 349 3.94 5.38 29.95
C LYS A 349 3.79 3.87 30.00
N VAL A 350 4.18 3.20 28.93
CA VAL A 350 4.27 1.74 28.78
C VAL A 350 5.67 1.44 28.23
N ASN A 351 6.69 1.43 29.08
CA ASN A 351 8.06 1.59 28.59
C ASN A 351 8.79 0.29 28.24
N HIS A 352 8.45 -0.87 28.86
CA HIS A 352 9.28 -2.06 28.75
C HIS A 352 8.51 -3.36 28.84
N LEU A 353 8.76 -4.29 27.86
CA LEU A 353 8.43 -5.72 27.96
C LEU A 353 6.97 -6.00 28.37
N SER A 354 6.02 -5.23 27.89
CA SER A 354 4.63 -5.29 28.33
C SER A 354 3.68 -5.65 27.19
N TYR A 355 2.60 -6.34 27.52
CA TYR A 355 1.46 -6.54 26.63
C TYR A 355 0.25 -5.80 27.19
N VAL A 356 -0.30 -4.89 26.39
CA VAL A 356 -1.53 -4.16 26.71
C VAL A 356 -2.56 -4.43 25.61
N GLY A 357 -3.48 -5.31 25.89
CA GLY A 357 -4.54 -5.71 24.96
C GLY A 357 -5.91 -5.52 25.56
N ASP A 358 -6.88 -5.08 24.74
CA ASP A 358 -8.27 -4.81 25.13
C ASP A 358 -8.34 -3.96 26.42
N ALA A 359 -7.70 -2.79 26.42
CA ALA A 359 -7.54 -1.96 27.62
C ALA A 359 -7.76 -0.47 27.39
N ASP A 360 -8.18 0.22 28.44
CA ASP A 360 -8.16 1.68 28.52
C ASP A 360 -7.17 2.09 29.61
N VAL A 361 -6.10 2.77 29.22
CA VAL A 361 -5.08 3.28 30.13
C VAL A 361 -5.25 4.78 30.28
N GLY A 362 -5.55 5.24 31.47
CA GLY A 362 -5.80 6.65 31.78
C GLY A 362 -4.58 7.56 31.58
N GLN A 363 -4.84 8.86 31.49
CA GLN A 363 -3.80 9.88 31.30
C GLN A 363 -2.75 9.76 32.41
N LYS A 364 -1.47 9.97 32.04
CA LYS A 364 -0.31 9.94 32.98
C LYS A 364 -0.13 8.65 33.77
N ALA A 365 -0.93 7.59 33.50
CA ALA A 365 -0.71 6.30 34.13
C ALA A 365 0.67 5.72 33.74
N ASN A 366 1.26 4.94 34.64
CA ASN A 366 2.54 4.28 34.39
C ASN A 366 2.42 2.77 34.51
N ILE A 367 2.70 2.06 33.42
CA ILE A 367 2.73 0.60 33.38
C ILE A 367 4.17 0.12 33.62
N GLY A 368 4.37 -0.61 34.71
CA GLY A 368 5.66 -1.19 35.07
C GLY A 368 6.13 -2.26 34.10
N ALA A 369 7.44 -2.43 33.99
CA ALA A 369 8.04 -3.42 33.08
C ALA A 369 7.51 -4.83 33.31
N GLY A 370 7.26 -5.58 32.22
CA GLY A 370 6.77 -6.96 32.28
C GLY A 370 5.31 -7.09 32.70
N SER A 371 4.53 -6.01 32.73
CA SER A 371 3.11 -6.08 33.08
C SER A 371 2.27 -6.53 31.90
N ILE A 372 1.21 -7.30 32.18
CA ILE A 372 0.37 -7.94 31.18
C ILE A 372 -1.10 -7.77 31.52
N THR A 373 -1.92 -7.34 30.57
CA THR A 373 -3.37 -7.48 30.63
C THR A 373 -3.76 -8.89 30.19
N CYS A 374 -4.28 -9.70 31.12
CA CYS A 374 -4.75 -11.05 30.83
C CYS A 374 -6.18 -10.96 30.29
N ASN A 375 -6.31 -10.56 29.02
CA ASN A 375 -7.57 -10.15 28.37
C ASN A 375 -8.37 -11.32 27.74
N TYR A 376 -7.86 -12.57 27.78
CA TYR A 376 -8.47 -13.71 27.11
C TYR A 376 -8.61 -14.91 28.05
N ASP A 377 -9.84 -15.45 28.17
CA ASP A 377 -10.17 -16.58 29.04
C ASP A 377 -10.17 -17.95 28.32
N GLY A 378 -9.76 -17.98 27.05
CA GLY A 378 -9.83 -19.16 26.20
C GLY A 378 -11.00 -19.14 25.20
N PHE A 379 -12.02 -18.29 25.43
CA PHE A 379 -13.22 -18.15 24.60
C PHE A 379 -13.56 -16.69 24.32
N ASN A 380 -13.55 -15.84 25.35
CA ASN A 380 -13.97 -14.44 25.29
C ASN A 380 -12.82 -13.50 25.61
N LYS A 381 -12.94 -12.27 25.12
CA LYS A 381 -12.03 -11.18 25.47
C LYS A 381 -12.73 -10.26 26.47
N HIS A 382 -11.95 -9.83 27.45
CA HIS A 382 -12.36 -8.96 28.52
C HIS A 382 -11.48 -7.70 28.57
N ARG A 383 -12.03 -6.61 29.05
CA ARG A 383 -11.36 -5.30 29.06
C ARG A 383 -10.75 -5.00 30.44
N THR A 384 -9.58 -4.40 30.42
CA THR A 384 -8.91 -3.83 31.59
C THR A 384 -9.03 -2.32 31.57
N ILE A 385 -9.45 -1.70 32.67
CA ILE A 385 -9.52 -0.24 32.82
C ILE A 385 -8.48 0.19 33.83
N ILE A 386 -7.61 1.12 33.48
CA ILE A 386 -6.58 1.68 34.33
C ILE A 386 -6.83 3.18 34.45
N GLY A 387 -7.06 3.66 35.63
CA GLY A 387 -7.40 5.06 35.91
C GLY A 387 -6.25 6.03 35.67
N GLU A 388 -6.60 7.32 35.58
CA GLU A 388 -5.63 8.42 35.47
C GLU A 388 -4.60 8.37 36.61
N GLY A 389 -3.33 8.56 36.29
CA GLY A 389 -2.24 8.59 37.28
C GLY A 389 -1.94 7.27 37.97
N ALA A 390 -2.63 6.19 37.65
CA ALA A 390 -2.40 4.91 38.26
C ALA A 390 -0.98 4.38 37.98
N PHE A 391 -0.39 3.67 38.96
CA PHE A 391 0.94 3.10 38.88
C PHE A 391 0.85 1.57 38.96
N ILE A 392 1.07 0.90 37.84
CA ILE A 392 1.11 -0.56 37.80
C ILE A 392 2.55 -1.02 38.09
N GLY A 393 2.71 -1.81 39.14
CA GLY A 393 4.03 -2.33 39.54
C GLY A 393 4.60 -3.30 38.49
N THR A 394 5.93 -3.41 38.47
CA THR A 394 6.65 -4.32 37.56
C THR A 394 6.18 -5.77 37.68
N ASN A 395 6.10 -6.52 36.57
CA ASN A 395 5.64 -7.94 36.53
C ASN A 395 4.24 -8.16 37.15
N THR A 396 3.34 -7.20 36.96
CA THR A 396 1.96 -7.32 37.40
C THR A 396 1.11 -8.00 36.31
N SER A 397 0.33 -9.01 36.68
CA SER A 397 -0.70 -9.57 35.81
C SER A 397 -2.07 -8.98 36.19
N LEU A 398 -2.74 -8.32 35.24
CA LEU A 398 -4.08 -7.76 35.40
C LEU A 398 -5.07 -8.74 34.77
N VAL A 399 -5.82 -9.49 35.58
CA VAL A 399 -6.76 -10.52 35.10
C VAL A 399 -8.10 -9.85 34.80
N ALA A 400 -8.35 -9.62 33.53
CA ALA A 400 -9.58 -8.97 33.06
C ALA A 400 -10.82 -9.87 33.18
N PRO A 401 -12.02 -9.30 33.45
CA PRO A 401 -12.26 -7.86 33.58
C PRO A 401 -11.80 -7.31 34.93
N VAL A 402 -11.07 -6.19 34.92
CA VAL A 402 -10.57 -5.56 36.14
C VAL A 402 -10.44 -4.04 35.94
N GLU A 403 -10.74 -3.28 36.98
CA GLU A 403 -10.57 -1.83 37.04
C GLU A 403 -9.56 -1.44 38.12
N ILE A 404 -8.58 -0.66 37.74
CA ILE A 404 -7.62 -0.02 38.64
C ILE A 404 -7.98 1.47 38.73
N GLY A 405 -8.33 1.93 39.91
CA GLY A 405 -8.80 3.29 40.15
C GLY A 405 -7.76 4.37 39.86
N LYS A 406 -8.20 5.63 39.91
CA LYS A 406 -7.30 6.80 39.73
C LYS A 406 -6.24 6.81 40.81
N ASN A 407 -5.02 7.18 40.44
CA ASN A 407 -3.85 7.21 41.32
C ASN A 407 -3.60 5.89 42.10
N ALA A 408 -4.34 4.84 41.86
CA ALA A 408 -4.15 3.56 42.53
C ALA A 408 -2.83 2.92 42.12
N ASN A 409 -2.24 2.17 43.04
CA ASN A 409 -0.98 1.48 42.85
C ASN A 409 -1.18 -0.04 42.93
N THR A 410 -0.45 -0.81 42.10
CA THR A 410 -0.28 -2.24 42.35
C THR A 410 1.16 -2.53 42.72
N ALA A 411 1.36 -3.43 43.69
CA ALA A 411 2.70 -3.82 44.10
C ALA A 411 3.36 -4.72 43.03
N ALA A 412 4.66 -4.54 42.82
CA ALA A 412 5.40 -5.35 41.85
C ALA A 412 5.24 -6.88 42.11
N GLY A 413 5.06 -7.67 41.05
CA GLY A 413 4.89 -9.12 41.12
C GLY A 413 3.49 -9.58 41.58
N SER A 414 2.49 -8.71 41.52
CA SER A 414 1.12 -9.03 41.92
C SER A 414 0.29 -9.61 40.78
N VAL A 415 -0.69 -10.46 41.11
CA VAL A 415 -1.74 -10.95 40.23
C VAL A 415 -3.06 -10.32 40.64
N ILE A 416 -3.49 -9.27 39.96
CA ILE A 416 -4.68 -8.49 40.31
C ILE A 416 -5.90 -9.04 39.58
N SER A 417 -6.85 -9.59 40.30
CA SER A 417 -8.06 -10.22 39.78
C SER A 417 -9.37 -9.56 40.32
N LYS A 418 -9.24 -8.48 41.08
CA LYS A 418 -10.35 -7.69 41.63
C LYS A 418 -10.08 -6.22 41.42
N ASN A 419 -11.16 -5.44 41.29
CA ASN A 419 -11.06 -3.99 41.17
C ASN A 419 -10.30 -3.36 42.34
N VAL A 420 -9.47 -2.37 42.03
CA VAL A 420 -8.71 -1.58 43.00
C VAL A 420 -9.34 -0.19 43.07
N PRO A 421 -9.84 0.28 44.22
CA PRO A 421 -10.37 1.61 44.36
C PRO A 421 -9.35 2.72 44.07
N ASP A 422 -9.86 3.96 43.89
CA ASP A 422 -9.03 5.13 43.73
C ASP A 422 -8.07 5.27 44.94
N ASP A 423 -6.84 5.71 44.68
CA ASP A 423 -5.80 5.99 45.68
C ASP A 423 -5.36 4.77 46.53
N ASP A 424 -5.86 3.56 46.24
CA ASP A 424 -5.50 2.35 46.99
C ASP A 424 -4.23 1.69 46.49
N LEU A 425 -3.59 0.90 47.35
CA LEU A 425 -2.46 0.03 47.04
C LEU A 425 -2.92 -1.44 47.08
N ALA A 426 -2.96 -2.09 45.93
CA ALA A 426 -3.25 -3.52 45.83
C ALA A 426 -1.96 -4.35 45.88
N ILE A 427 -1.94 -5.36 46.74
CA ILE A 427 -0.82 -6.30 46.88
C ILE A 427 -1.37 -7.75 46.88
N GLU A 428 -0.93 -8.51 45.89
CA GLU A 428 -1.25 -9.97 45.83
C GLU A 428 0.03 -10.70 45.46
N ARG A 429 0.76 -11.16 46.47
CA ARG A 429 1.98 -11.98 46.37
C ARG A 429 2.30 -12.68 47.68
N ASN A 430 3.01 -13.81 47.62
CA ASN A 430 3.43 -14.55 48.81
C ASN A 430 4.46 -13.76 49.60
N LYS A 431 4.45 -13.98 50.94
CA LYS A 431 5.45 -13.43 51.86
C LYS A 431 6.82 -14.04 51.56
N GLN A 432 7.83 -13.21 51.41
CA GLN A 432 9.21 -13.67 51.20
C GLN A 432 9.73 -14.48 52.38
N ALA A 433 10.35 -15.61 52.11
CA ALA A 433 11.07 -16.42 53.09
C ALA A 433 12.52 -16.63 52.65
N ASN A 434 13.48 -16.32 53.53
CA ASN A 434 14.89 -16.59 53.31
C ASN A 434 15.31 -17.88 54.00
N LEU A 435 15.65 -18.89 53.20
CA LEU A 435 16.08 -20.19 53.69
C LEU A 435 17.60 -20.24 53.80
N THR A 436 18.13 -20.00 55.01
CA THR A 436 19.55 -19.90 55.28
C THR A 436 20.32 -21.16 54.84
N GLY A 437 21.38 -20.97 54.06
CA GLY A 437 22.25 -22.07 53.58
C GLY A 437 21.66 -22.97 52.48
N LYS A 438 20.34 -22.84 52.15
CA LYS A 438 19.68 -23.71 51.19
C LYS A 438 20.28 -23.65 49.79
N ALA A 439 20.67 -22.48 49.32
CA ALA A 439 21.30 -22.29 48.00
C ALA A 439 22.67 -23.00 47.90
N LYS A 440 23.47 -23.03 48.98
CA LYS A 440 24.74 -23.76 49.04
C LYS A 440 24.50 -25.25 48.94
N MET A 441 23.54 -25.76 49.69
CA MET A 441 23.15 -27.17 49.68
C MET A 441 22.65 -27.61 48.28
N LEU A 442 21.80 -26.83 47.61
CA LEU A 442 21.29 -27.11 46.26
C LEU A 442 22.42 -27.13 45.24
N ARG A 443 23.34 -26.16 45.28
CA ARG A 443 24.51 -26.15 44.35
C ARG A 443 25.36 -27.40 44.51
N LYS A 444 25.65 -27.83 45.75
CA LYS A 444 26.38 -29.07 46.01
C LYS A 444 25.67 -30.27 45.42
N ARG A 445 24.35 -30.42 45.71
CA ARG A 445 23.51 -31.53 45.19
C ARG A 445 23.56 -31.60 43.66
N TYR A 446 23.45 -30.46 42.96
CA TYR A 446 23.49 -30.43 41.49
C TYR A 446 24.89 -30.74 40.94
N GLN A 447 25.95 -30.31 41.61
CA GLN A 447 27.32 -30.65 41.25
C GLN A 447 27.58 -32.14 41.39
N ASP A 448 27.14 -32.75 42.49
CA ASP A 448 27.28 -34.18 42.76
C ASP A 448 26.48 -35.02 41.72
N ALA A 449 25.24 -34.61 41.43
CA ALA A 449 24.43 -35.26 40.37
C ALA A 449 25.07 -35.16 38.99
N LYS A 450 25.64 -34.02 38.63
CA LYS A 450 26.37 -33.86 37.36
C LYS A 450 27.65 -34.67 37.28
N ALA A 451 28.34 -34.85 38.40
CA ALA A 451 29.52 -35.74 38.50
C ALA A 451 29.15 -37.21 38.32
N ALA A 452 28.00 -37.65 38.92
CA ALA A 452 27.50 -39.00 38.80
C ALA A 452 27.03 -39.37 37.39
N SER A 453 26.45 -38.41 36.64
CA SER A 453 26.00 -38.62 35.26
C SER A 453 27.12 -38.65 34.19
N LYS A 454 28.35 -38.33 34.60
CA LYS A 454 29.55 -38.37 33.72
C LYS A 454 30.38 -39.66 33.90
N LYS A 455 30.01 -40.51 34.84
CA LYS A 455 30.51 -41.89 35.00
C LYS A 455 29.54 -42.88 34.34
#